data_74227e7cbf7fe56ac849d07e69d743b3
#
_entry.id   74227e7cbf7fe56ac849d07e69d743b3
#
_cell.length_a   1.000
_cell.length_b   1.000
_cell.length_c   1.000
_cell.angle_alpha   90.00
_cell.angle_beta   90.00
_cell.angle_gamma   90.00
#
_symmetry.space_group_name_H-M   'P 1'
#
loop_
_entity.id
_entity.type
_entity.pdbx_description
1 polymer ?
#
loop_
_entity_poly.entity_id
_entity_poly.type
_entity_poly.pdbx_seq_one_letter_code
_entity_poly.pdbx_strand_id
1 'polypeptide(L)'
;MTGFDTFVVIDWSGGNDTGAAPRKDAIWAGVTRNGRDQDPVYLRNRTVAEAWIVDLIRAELEAERRVMIGFDFPFGYPAGFTEALTGYTDPLVLWDWFEARIEDSPETNNRFDLAAEVNLGLGDGKGPFWFNGLPNRDIPGLLRRKEGYANPFSEKRQAESRAKGAFSCWQMGGVGAVGSQVFMGLPVLSRLRKRFHGKINVWPFEHLKRPVA
;
A
#
# COMPACT_ATOMS: atom_id res chain seq x y z
N MET A 1 -10.72 9.13 -25.68
CA MET A 1 -11.22 9.68 -24.41
C MET A 1 -11.05 8.60 -23.35
N THR A 2 -10.49 8.91 -22.20
CA THR A 2 -10.03 7.95 -21.18
C THR A 2 -11.15 7.16 -20.50
N GLY A 3 -12.39 7.58 -20.67
CA GLY A 3 -13.53 6.92 -20.03
C GLY A 3 -13.61 7.05 -18.50
N PHE A 4 -12.79 7.91 -17.87
CA PHE A 4 -12.90 8.27 -16.45
C PHE A 4 -13.24 9.74 -16.29
N ASP A 5 -14.18 10.04 -15.38
CA ASP A 5 -14.67 11.38 -15.07
C ASP A 5 -13.86 12.01 -13.93
N THR A 6 -13.37 11.16 -13.03
CA THR A 6 -12.60 11.57 -11.85
C THR A 6 -11.30 10.78 -11.76
N PHE A 7 -10.20 11.48 -11.53
CA PHE A 7 -8.89 10.93 -11.23
C PHE A 7 -8.50 11.34 -9.83
N VAL A 8 -8.00 10.38 -9.06
CA VAL A 8 -7.49 10.60 -7.70
C VAL A 8 -6.11 10.01 -7.60
N VAL A 9 -5.17 10.76 -7.06
CA VAL A 9 -3.83 10.28 -6.70
C VAL A 9 -3.64 10.47 -5.22
N ILE A 10 -3.25 9.40 -4.53
CA ILE A 10 -3.05 9.41 -3.08
C ILE A 10 -1.58 9.18 -2.78
N ASP A 11 -0.96 10.19 -2.17
CA ASP A 11 0.36 10.13 -1.54
C ASP A 11 0.18 9.45 -0.18
N TRP A 12 0.67 8.20 -0.08
CA TRP A 12 0.41 7.31 1.05
C TRP A 12 1.53 7.32 2.07
N SER A 13 1.19 7.20 3.34
CA SER A 13 2.16 7.13 4.43
C SER A 13 2.05 5.83 5.25
N GLY A 14 3.20 5.19 5.49
CA GLY A 14 3.33 4.11 6.47
C GLY A 14 3.47 4.61 7.92
N GLY A 15 3.68 5.92 8.11
CA GLY A 15 3.78 6.56 9.42
C GLY A 15 2.42 6.80 10.08
N ASN A 16 2.47 7.27 11.34
CA ASN A 16 1.30 7.67 12.11
C ASN A 16 1.31 9.21 12.27
N ASP A 17 0.15 9.83 12.09
CA ASP A 17 -0.05 11.24 12.36
C ASP A 17 -1.35 11.47 13.13
N THR A 18 -1.21 11.98 14.35
CA THR A 18 -2.31 12.36 15.24
C THR A 18 -2.36 13.88 15.47
N GLY A 19 -1.39 14.62 14.91
CA GLY A 19 -1.27 16.07 15.08
C GLY A 19 -2.43 16.85 14.47
N ALA A 20 -2.73 18.04 15.01
CA ALA A 20 -3.78 18.91 14.50
C ALA A 20 -3.39 19.65 13.21
N ALA A 21 -2.11 19.99 13.06
CA ALA A 21 -1.59 20.71 11.89
C ALA A 21 -1.25 19.75 10.75
N PRO A 22 -1.49 20.14 9.50
CA PRO A 22 -1.06 19.37 8.35
C PRO A 22 0.45 19.15 8.30
N ARG A 23 0.87 17.92 7.98
CA ARG A 23 2.28 17.53 7.80
C ARG A 23 2.54 17.11 6.37
N LYS A 24 3.72 17.44 5.86
CA LYS A 24 4.15 17.10 4.50
C LYS A 24 4.16 15.59 4.26
N ASP A 25 4.67 14.82 5.23
CA ASP A 25 4.85 13.37 5.12
C ASP A 25 3.62 12.56 5.62
N ALA A 26 2.46 13.20 5.77
CA ALA A 26 1.18 12.55 6.04
C ALA A 26 0.51 12.08 4.75
N ILE A 27 -0.73 11.61 4.84
CA ILE A 27 -1.49 11.19 3.66
C ILE A 27 -2.20 12.39 3.03
N TRP A 28 -2.04 12.53 1.73
CA TRP A 28 -2.66 13.56 0.92
C TRP A 28 -3.35 12.98 -0.31
N ALA A 29 -4.41 13.61 -0.78
CA ALA A 29 -5.05 13.27 -2.04
C ALA A 29 -5.14 14.47 -2.97
N GLY A 30 -4.77 14.27 -4.23
CA GLY A 30 -5.05 15.15 -5.35
C GLY A 30 -6.24 14.63 -6.15
N VAL A 31 -7.19 15.49 -6.51
CA VAL A 31 -8.40 15.14 -7.24
C VAL A 31 -8.55 16.00 -8.47
N THR A 32 -8.70 15.38 -9.63
CA THR A 32 -9.13 16.05 -10.88
C THR A 32 -10.48 15.49 -11.29
N ARG A 33 -11.51 16.33 -11.38
CA ARG A 33 -12.87 15.93 -11.77
C ARG A 33 -13.31 16.71 -13.00
N ASN A 34 -13.75 16.00 -14.04
CA ASN A 34 -14.15 16.61 -15.31
C ASN A 34 -13.09 17.57 -15.88
N GLY A 35 -11.80 17.19 -15.77
CA GLY A 35 -10.66 17.97 -16.23
C GLY A 35 -10.33 19.21 -15.39
N ARG A 36 -10.89 19.35 -14.18
CA ARG A 36 -10.61 20.46 -13.27
C ARG A 36 -9.97 19.94 -11.99
N ASP A 37 -8.81 20.48 -11.68
CA ASP A 37 -8.10 20.17 -10.44
C ASP A 37 -8.80 20.82 -9.24
N GLN A 38 -8.82 20.09 -8.13
CA GLN A 38 -9.33 20.57 -6.85
C GLN A 38 -8.16 20.82 -5.89
N ASP A 39 -8.41 21.57 -4.82
CA ASP A 39 -7.42 21.76 -3.78
C ASP A 39 -7.00 20.42 -3.15
N PRO A 40 -5.70 20.22 -2.84
CA PRO A 40 -5.24 19.01 -2.19
C PRO A 40 -5.96 18.75 -0.86
N VAL A 41 -6.32 17.49 -0.63
CA VAL A 41 -7.02 17.07 0.60
C VAL A 41 -6.04 16.46 1.56
N TYR A 42 -5.95 17.01 2.76
CA TYR A 42 -5.17 16.45 3.85
C TYR A 42 -5.95 15.34 4.56
N LEU A 43 -5.44 14.13 4.48
CA LEU A 43 -6.09 12.92 5.02
C LEU A 43 -5.43 12.41 6.31
N ARG A 44 -4.44 13.13 6.82
CA ARG A 44 -3.75 12.89 8.07
C ARG A 44 -3.19 11.46 8.22
N ASN A 45 -4.04 10.47 8.45
CA ASN A 45 -3.69 9.08 8.69
C ASN A 45 -4.62 8.12 7.92
N ARG A 46 -4.33 6.83 7.98
CA ARG A 46 -5.03 5.79 7.21
C ARG A 46 -6.51 5.65 7.57
N THR A 47 -6.88 5.85 8.83
CA THR A 47 -8.28 5.82 9.26
C THR A 47 -9.10 6.92 8.58
N VAL A 48 -8.58 8.15 8.58
CA VAL A 48 -9.22 9.29 7.89
C VAL A 48 -9.20 9.08 6.38
N ALA A 49 -8.08 8.60 5.82
CA ALA A 49 -7.94 8.35 4.40
C ALA A 49 -8.93 7.28 3.91
N GLU A 50 -9.05 6.16 4.62
CA GLU A 50 -9.99 5.10 4.24
C GLU A 50 -11.44 5.58 4.27
N ALA A 51 -11.85 6.31 5.31
CA ALA A 51 -13.19 6.88 5.39
C ALA A 51 -13.47 7.83 4.22
N TRP A 52 -12.52 8.73 3.92
CA TRP A 52 -12.66 9.66 2.81
C TRP A 52 -12.74 8.96 1.45
N ILE A 53 -11.91 7.92 1.20
CA ILE A 53 -11.95 7.14 -0.04
C ILE A 53 -13.31 6.43 -0.19
N VAL A 54 -13.83 5.88 0.91
CA VAL A 54 -15.16 5.24 0.91
C VAL A 54 -16.24 6.23 0.50
N ASP A 55 -16.23 7.44 1.08
CA ASP A 55 -17.24 8.45 0.77
C ASP A 55 -17.08 8.99 -0.67
N LEU A 56 -15.84 9.15 -1.13
CA LEU A 56 -15.56 9.49 -2.52
C LEU A 56 -16.15 8.45 -3.49
N ILE A 57 -15.83 7.15 -3.28
CA ILE A 57 -16.33 6.08 -4.17
C ILE A 57 -17.86 6.04 -4.16
N ARG A 58 -18.50 6.20 -3.01
CA ARG A 58 -19.98 6.26 -2.93
C ARG A 58 -20.54 7.42 -3.75
N ALA A 59 -20.00 8.62 -3.58
CA ALA A 59 -20.44 9.80 -4.29
C ALA A 59 -20.24 9.68 -5.83
N GLU A 60 -19.14 9.06 -6.25
CA GLU A 60 -18.90 8.82 -7.68
C GLU A 60 -19.86 7.77 -8.25
N LEU A 61 -20.15 6.69 -7.49
CA LEU A 61 -21.13 5.67 -7.89
C LEU A 61 -22.56 6.22 -7.95
N GLU A 62 -22.98 7.02 -6.96
CA GLU A 62 -24.29 7.66 -6.93
C GLU A 62 -24.50 8.64 -8.09
N ALA A 63 -23.42 9.30 -8.50
CA ALA A 63 -23.42 10.21 -9.63
C ALA A 63 -23.17 9.52 -10.99
N GLU A 64 -23.12 8.18 -11.02
CA GLU A 64 -22.83 7.35 -12.20
C GLU A 64 -21.52 7.75 -12.92
N ARG A 65 -20.53 8.27 -12.16
CA ARG A 65 -19.22 8.66 -12.67
C ARG A 65 -18.19 7.53 -12.50
N ARG A 66 -17.30 7.42 -13.47
CA ARG A 66 -16.17 6.51 -13.41
C ARG A 66 -14.98 7.20 -12.75
N VAL A 67 -14.46 6.60 -11.71
CA VAL A 67 -13.27 7.08 -10.98
C VAL A 67 -12.09 6.15 -11.17
N MET A 68 -10.90 6.73 -11.36
CA MET A 68 -9.62 6.04 -11.26
C MET A 68 -8.89 6.55 -10.01
N ILE A 69 -8.53 5.65 -9.11
CA ILE A 69 -7.79 5.96 -7.88
C ILE A 69 -6.41 5.30 -7.97
N GLY A 70 -5.35 6.10 -7.90
CA GLY A 70 -3.96 5.66 -7.86
C GLY A 70 -3.34 5.91 -6.49
N PHE A 71 -2.43 5.02 -6.07
CA PHE A 71 -1.62 5.14 -4.87
C PHE A 71 -0.14 5.08 -5.24
N ASP A 72 0.71 5.74 -4.51
CA ASP A 72 2.15 5.80 -4.75
C ASP A 72 2.95 4.63 -4.16
N PHE A 73 2.26 3.57 -3.73
CA PHE A 73 2.91 2.36 -3.24
C PHE A 73 2.59 1.13 -4.11
N PRO A 74 3.48 0.10 -4.10
CA PRO A 74 3.27 -1.15 -4.80
C PRO A 74 2.04 -1.94 -4.32
N PHE A 75 1.19 -2.42 -5.23
CA PHE A 75 0.02 -3.24 -4.91
C PHE A 75 0.33 -4.73 -4.67
N GLY A 76 1.60 -5.09 -4.70
CA GLY A 76 2.07 -6.45 -4.47
C GLY A 76 3.59 -6.49 -4.50
N TYR A 77 4.12 -7.70 -4.41
CA TYR A 77 5.55 -8.00 -4.30
C TYR A 77 6.10 -8.70 -5.55
N PRO A 78 7.42 -8.86 -5.69
CA PRO A 78 8.02 -9.70 -6.71
C PRO A 78 7.47 -11.13 -6.73
N ALA A 79 7.50 -11.77 -7.90
CA ALA A 79 6.98 -13.11 -8.10
C ALA A 79 7.55 -14.12 -7.09
N GLY A 80 6.71 -15.05 -6.67
CA GLY A 80 7.03 -16.08 -5.67
C GLY A 80 6.77 -15.66 -4.22
N PHE A 81 6.77 -14.37 -3.88
CA PHE A 81 6.57 -13.95 -2.48
C PHE A 81 5.16 -14.28 -1.96
N THR A 82 4.13 -13.97 -2.74
CA THR A 82 2.74 -14.28 -2.36
C THR A 82 2.56 -15.77 -2.12
N GLU A 83 3.06 -16.61 -3.03
CA GLU A 83 2.97 -18.06 -2.92
C GLU A 83 3.72 -18.60 -1.70
N ALA A 84 4.95 -18.13 -1.47
CA ALA A 84 5.75 -18.53 -0.32
C ALA A 84 5.08 -18.19 1.02
N LEU A 85 4.33 -17.08 1.09
CA LEU A 85 3.70 -16.61 2.32
C LEU A 85 2.29 -17.17 2.54
N THR A 86 1.53 -17.38 1.45
CA THR A 86 0.09 -17.71 1.52
C THR A 86 -0.26 -19.08 0.97
N GLY A 87 0.65 -19.71 0.22
CA GLY A 87 0.37 -20.94 -0.53
C GLY A 87 -0.43 -20.73 -1.84
N TYR A 88 -0.73 -19.46 -2.20
CA TYR A 88 -1.49 -19.10 -3.40
C TYR A 88 -0.68 -18.13 -4.28
N THR A 89 -0.91 -18.21 -5.59
CA THR A 89 -0.23 -17.31 -6.56
C THR A 89 -1.01 -16.00 -6.81
N ASP A 90 -2.27 -15.92 -6.42
CA ASP A 90 -3.10 -14.74 -6.58
C ASP A 90 -2.63 -13.60 -5.65
N PRO A 91 -2.17 -12.45 -6.19
CA PRO A 91 -1.69 -11.33 -5.38
C PRO A 91 -2.77 -10.70 -4.49
N LEU A 92 -4.05 -10.89 -4.79
CA LEU A 92 -5.15 -10.35 -3.98
C LEU A 92 -5.35 -11.14 -2.68
N VAL A 93 -4.97 -12.42 -2.64
CA VAL A 93 -4.93 -13.22 -1.40
C VAL A 93 -3.92 -12.65 -0.40
N LEU A 94 -2.82 -12.06 -0.90
CA LEU A 94 -1.85 -11.39 -0.06
C LEU A 94 -2.43 -10.17 0.67
N TRP A 95 -3.36 -9.44 0.05
CA TRP A 95 -4.04 -8.32 0.68
C TRP A 95 -4.86 -8.76 1.89
N ASP A 96 -5.61 -9.85 1.74
CA ASP A 96 -6.39 -10.46 2.83
C ASP A 96 -5.47 -10.98 3.95
N TRP A 97 -4.32 -11.54 3.59
CA TRP A 97 -3.32 -11.99 4.55
C TRP A 97 -2.77 -10.85 5.41
N PHE A 98 -2.46 -9.71 4.79
CA PHE A 98 -2.03 -8.49 5.51
C PHE A 98 -3.15 -7.89 6.36
N GLU A 99 -4.36 -7.81 5.81
CA GLU A 99 -5.53 -7.28 6.55
C GLU A 99 -5.80 -8.06 7.84
N ALA A 100 -5.62 -9.38 7.80
CA ALA A 100 -5.85 -10.24 8.96
C ALA A 100 -4.77 -10.11 10.06
N ARG A 101 -3.60 -9.50 9.77
CA ARG A 101 -2.43 -9.48 10.66
C ARG A 101 -1.93 -8.09 11.01
N ILE A 102 -2.23 -7.10 10.20
CA ILE A 102 -1.86 -5.72 10.50
C ILE A 102 -2.80 -5.16 11.56
N GLU A 103 -2.20 -4.78 12.67
CA GLU A 103 -2.82 -3.97 13.70
C GLU A 103 -2.44 -2.51 13.44
N ASP A 104 -3.43 -1.65 13.26
CA ASP A 104 -3.23 -0.25 12.89
C ASP A 104 -4.20 0.66 13.63
N SER A 105 -3.64 1.63 14.34
CA SER A 105 -4.36 2.74 14.95
C SER A 105 -3.67 4.07 14.60
N PRO A 106 -4.30 5.22 14.85
CA PRO A 106 -3.64 6.50 14.64
C PRO A 106 -2.33 6.67 15.41
N GLU A 107 -2.17 5.99 16.56
CA GLU A 107 -1.04 6.12 17.46
C GLU A 107 0.06 5.09 17.21
N THR A 108 -0.32 3.87 16.84
CA THR A 108 0.63 2.73 16.75
C THR A 108 0.23 1.71 15.70
N ASN A 109 1.20 0.94 15.26
CA ASN A 109 0.99 -0.22 14.38
C ASN A 109 2.11 -1.26 14.57
N ASN A 110 1.86 -2.48 14.10
CA ASN A 110 2.76 -3.62 14.25
C ASN A 110 3.61 -3.94 13.00
N ARG A 111 3.72 -3.02 12.00
CA ARG A 111 4.35 -3.32 10.70
C ARG A 111 5.77 -3.87 10.77
N PHE A 112 6.58 -3.40 11.74
CA PHE A 112 7.95 -3.88 11.91
C PHE A 112 8.01 -5.26 12.55
N ASP A 113 7.13 -5.54 13.51
CA ASP A 113 7.00 -6.84 14.16
C ASP A 113 6.55 -7.89 13.14
N LEU A 114 5.51 -7.57 12.36
CA LEU A 114 5.02 -8.44 11.29
C LEU A 114 6.09 -8.68 10.20
N ALA A 115 6.90 -7.68 9.85
CA ALA A 115 8.00 -7.86 8.90
C ALA A 115 9.06 -8.84 9.42
N ALA A 116 9.35 -8.79 10.72
CA ALA A 116 10.25 -9.74 11.38
C ALA A 116 9.66 -11.16 11.40
N GLU A 117 8.38 -11.30 11.73
CA GLU A 117 7.67 -12.60 11.71
C GLU A 117 7.71 -13.23 10.33
N VAL A 118 7.47 -12.45 9.28
CA VAL A 118 7.57 -12.93 7.90
C VAL A 118 8.98 -13.39 7.57
N ASN A 119 10.00 -12.62 7.93
CA ASN A 119 11.39 -13.00 7.70
C ASN A 119 11.77 -14.31 8.39
N LEU A 120 11.31 -14.50 9.64
CA LEU A 120 11.55 -15.73 10.41
C LEU A 120 10.75 -16.92 9.87
N GLY A 121 9.55 -16.68 9.37
CA GLY A 121 8.70 -17.71 8.75
C GLY A 121 9.21 -18.18 7.39
N LEU A 122 9.91 -17.32 6.65
CA LEU A 122 10.47 -17.63 5.33
C LEU A 122 11.93 -18.13 5.39
N GLY A 123 12.61 -17.96 6.53
CA GLY A 123 14.02 -18.35 6.66
C GLY A 123 14.63 -18.04 8.02
N ASP A 124 15.86 -17.55 8.02
CA ASP A 124 16.66 -17.28 9.22
C ASP A 124 16.55 -15.84 9.75
N GLY A 125 15.56 -15.09 9.29
CA GLY A 125 15.33 -13.70 9.71
C GLY A 125 16.23 -12.66 9.06
N LYS A 126 17.01 -13.02 8.03
CA LYS A 126 17.90 -12.08 7.33
C LYS A 126 17.24 -11.33 6.18
N GLY A 127 16.00 -11.59 5.89
CA GLY A 127 15.22 -10.97 4.82
C GLY A 127 13.95 -11.77 4.51
N PRO A 128 13.15 -11.33 3.54
CA PRO A 128 13.37 -10.26 2.55
C PRO A 128 13.23 -8.83 3.07
N PHE A 129 12.58 -8.60 4.22
CA PHE A 129 12.41 -7.25 4.75
C PHE A 129 13.61 -6.81 5.57
N TRP A 130 13.94 -5.52 5.51
CA TRP A 130 15.05 -4.94 6.24
C TRP A 130 14.78 -3.47 6.59
N PHE A 131 15.63 -2.85 7.40
CA PHE A 131 15.54 -1.53 7.99
C PHE A 131 14.50 -1.48 9.12
N ASN A 132 14.90 -2.00 10.30
CA ASN A 132 14.19 -1.67 11.53
C ASN A 132 14.36 -0.17 11.82
N GLY A 133 13.28 0.60 11.61
CA GLY A 133 13.25 2.05 11.79
C GLY A 133 13.04 2.51 13.23
N LEU A 134 12.88 1.59 14.20
CA LEU A 134 12.65 1.94 15.60
C LEU A 134 13.99 2.19 16.30
N PRO A 135 14.30 3.43 16.75
CA PRO A 135 15.63 3.78 17.21
C PRO A 135 16.07 3.02 18.47
N ASN A 136 15.15 2.73 19.37
CA ASN A 136 15.42 2.16 20.70
C ASN A 136 14.90 0.73 20.88
N ARG A 137 14.55 0.05 19.78
CA ARG A 137 14.03 -1.31 19.84
C ARG A 137 14.67 -2.19 18.77
N ASP A 138 15.41 -3.19 19.19
CA ASP A 138 15.85 -4.26 18.29
C ASP A 138 14.74 -5.29 18.15
N ILE A 139 14.51 -5.73 16.91
CA ILE A 139 13.50 -6.73 16.59
C ILE A 139 14.22 -7.92 15.96
N PRO A 140 14.32 -9.06 16.67
CA PRO A 140 14.87 -10.28 16.08
C PRO A 140 14.16 -10.62 14.77
N GLY A 141 14.92 -10.90 13.72
CA GLY A 141 14.37 -11.16 12.40
C GLY A 141 14.15 -9.92 11.52
N LEU A 142 14.46 -8.69 11.99
CA LEU A 142 14.42 -7.49 11.16
C LEU A 142 15.71 -6.70 11.28
N LEU A 143 16.58 -6.81 10.27
CA LEU A 143 17.88 -6.14 10.25
C LEU A 143 17.73 -4.61 10.19
N ARG A 144 18.62 -3.88 10.87
CA ARG A 144 18.72 -2.42 10.75
C ARG A 144 19.41 -1.99 9.45
N ARG A 145 20.32 -2.80 8.96
CA ARG A 145 21.14 -2.56 7.76
C ARG A 145 21.24 -3.83 6.95
N LYS A 146 21.80 -3.74 5.74
CA LYS A 146 21.95 -4.90 4.84
C LYS A 146 23.13 -5.81 5.16
N GLU A 147 23.85 -5.64 6.26
CA GLU A 147 24.88 -6.60 6.66
C GLU A 147 24.24 -7.98 6.95
N GLY A 148 24.66 -8.99 6.18
CA GLY A 148 24.08 -10.33 6.26
C GLY A 148 22.69 -10.49 5.65
N TYR A 149 22.14 -9.44 5.00
CA TYR A 149 20.85 -9.50 4.32
C TYR A 149 20.82 -10.57 3.24
N ALA A 150 19.76 -11.35 3.23
CA ALA A 150 19.47 -12.35 2.21
C ALA A 150 18.02 -12.23 1.75
N ASN A 151 17.81 -12.13 0.45
CA ASN A 151 16.47 -12.05 -0.13
C ASN A 151 16.31 -13.17 -1.17
N PRO A 152 15.43 -14.16 -0.95
CA PRO A 152 15.20 -15.24 -1.90
C PRO A 152 14.39 -14.80 -3.12
N PHE A 153 13.85 -13.57 -3.12
CA PHE A 153 13.06 -13.01 -4.21
C PHE A 153 13.81 -11.94 -4.99
N SER A 154 13.28 -11.54 -6.14
CA SER A 154 13.82 -10.40 -6.88
C SER A 154 13.77 -9.12 -6.04
N GLU A 155 14.80 -8.29 -6.11
CA GLU A 155 14.86 -7.01 -5.39
C GLU A 155 13.77 -6.03 -5.87
N LYS A 156 13.37 -6.12 -7.15
CA LYS A 156 12.37 -5.27 -7.78
C LYS A 156 11.37 -6.07 -8.58
N ARG A 157 10.13 -5.61 -8.63
CA ARG A 157 9.14 -6.09 -9.61
C ARG A 157 9.51 -5.60 -11.02
N GLN A 158 8.89 -6.17 -12.04
CA GLN A 158 9.13 -5.72 -13.42
C GLN A 158 8.79 -4.22 -13.63
N ALA A 159 7.79 -3.69 -12.91
CA ALA A 159 7.41 -2.29 -12.98
C ALA A 159 8.56 -1.38 -12.49
N GLU A 160 9.13 -1.66 -11.32
CA GLU A 160 10.25 -0.88 -10.77
C GLU A 160 11.54 -1.06 -11.59
N SER A 161 11.75 -2.21 -12.23
CA SER A 161 12.89 -2.43 -13.11
C SER A 161 12.85 -1.54 -14.36
N ARG A 162 11.66 -1.14 -14.80
CA ARG A 162 11.45 -0.23 -15.94
C ARG A 162 11.40 1.24 -15.52
N ALA A 163 11.20 1.54 -14.23
CA ALA A 163 11.11 2.90 -13.71
C ALA A 163 12.44 3.32 -13.08
N LYS A 164 13.15 4.25 -13.74
CA LYS A 164 14.42 4.78 -13.23
C LYS A 164 14.18 5.46 -11.87
N GLY A 165 14.98 5.08 -10.86
CA GLY A 165 14.90 5.67 -9.52
C GLY A 165 13.84 5.04 -8.61
N ALA A 166 13.05 4.07 -9.08
CA ALA A 166 12.10 3.37 -8.21
C ALA A 166 12.82 2.55 -7.14
N PHE A 167 12.29 2.61 -5.92
CA PHE A 167 12.83 1.91 -4.75
C PHE A 167 12.27 0.49 -4.61
N SER A 168 12.96 -0.32 -3.82
CA SER A 168 12.56 -1.68 -3.49
C SER A 168 11.44 -1.69 -2.44
N CYS A 169 10.46 -2.58 -2.60
CA CYS A 169 9.38 -2.79 -1.62
C CYS A 169 9.84 -3.52 -0.34
N TRP A 170 11.08 -3.98 -0.27
CA TRP A 170 11.62 -4.71 0.88
C TRP A 170 12.16 -3.81 2.00
N GLN A 171 12.42 -2.55 1.70
CA GLN A 171 12.93 -1.59 2.68
C GLN A 171 11.79 -0.99 3.50
N MET A 172 11.79 -1.24 4.82
CA MET A 172 10.71 -0.86 5.74
C MET A 172 10.84 0.56 6.31
N GLY A 173 11.99 1.21 6.19
CA GLY A 173 12.22 2.55 6.73
C GLY A 173 13.34 3.28 6.04
N GLY A 174 13.55 4.56 6.42
CA GLY A 174 14.56 5.45 5.81
C GLY A 174 14.10 6.10 4.51
N VAL A 175 15.01 6.88 3.90
CA VAL A 175 14.71 7.63 2.69
C VAL A 175 14.40 6.66 1.53
N GLY A 176 13.31 6.90 0.83
CA GLY A 176 12.86 6.11 -0.30
C GLY A 176 12.25 4.74 0.06
N ALA A 177 11.99 4.48 1.34
CA ALA A 177 11.38 3.24 1.77
C ALA A 177 9.88 3.21 1.44
N VAL A 178 9.47 2.28 0.59
CA VAL A 178 8.06 2.03 0.28
C VAL A 178 7.48 0.79 0.99
N GLY A 179 8.32 -0.03 1.63
CA GLY A 179 7.89 -1.25 2.32
C GLY A 179 6.84 -0.99 3.40
N SER A 180 7.04 0.02 4.24
CA SER A 180 6.04 0.43 5.23
C SER A 180 4.74 0.92 4.61
N GLN A 181 4.79 1.62 3.48
CA GLN A 181 3.60 2.06 2.75
C GLN A 181 2.80 0.85 2.25
N VAL A 182 3.48 -0.17 1.70
CA VAL A 182 2.84 -1.42 1.25
C VAL A 182 2.17 -2.13 2.42
N PHE A 183 2.87 -2.35 3.54
CA PHE A 183 2.32 -3.01 4.73
C PHE A 183 1.04 -2.35 5.22
N MET A 184 1.04 -1.03 5.24
CA MET A 184 -0.07 -0.24 5.77
C MET A 184 -1.15 0.07 4.73
N GLY A 185 -0.85 -0.09 3.44
CA GLY A 185 -1.78 0.17 2.34
C GLY A 185 -2.59 -1.05 1.91
N LEU A 186 -1.96 -2.24 1.82
CA LEU A 186 -2.66 -3.45 1.37
C LEU A 186 -3.90 -3.80 2.22
N PRO A 187 -3.90 -3.67 3.57
CA PRO A 187 -5.11 -3.88 4.38
C PRO A 187 -6.27 -2.94 4.00
N VAL A 188 -5.96 -1.67 3.73
CA VAL A 188 -6.98 -0.69 3.31
C VAL A 188 -7.54 -1.06 1.94
N LEU A 189 -6.68 -1.43 0.98
CA LEU A 189 -7.11 -1.87 -0.33
C LEU A 189 -7.98 -3.14 -0.27
N SER A 190 -7.64 -4.10 0.60
CA SER A 190 -8.46 -5.31 0.83
C SER A 190 -9.86 -4.94 1.34
N ARG A 191 -9.96 -4.08 2.36
CA ARG A 191 -11.26 -3.63 2.90
C ARG A 191 -12.08 -2.86 1.88
N LEU A 192 -11.47 -1.98 1.10
CA LEU A 192 -12.15 -1.26 0.01
C LEU A 192 -12.69 -2.22 -1.04
N ARG A 193 -11.86 -3.22 -1.45
CA ARG A 193 -12.27 -4.23 -2.44
C ARG A 193 -13.45 -5.06 -1.94
N LYS A 194 -13.45 -5.49 -0.69
CA LYS A 194 -14.56 -6.23 -0.05
C LYS A 194 -15.82 -5.36 0.01
N ARG A 195 -15.69 -4.12 0.49
CA ARG A 195 -16.80 -3.19 0.66
C ARG A 195 -17.51 -2.84 -0.64
N PHE A 196 -16.74 -2.69 -1.72
CA PHE A 196 -17.25 -2.33 -3.05
C PHE A 196 -17.18 -3.52 -4.02
N HIS A 197 -17.38 -4.74 -3.52
CA HIS A 197 -17.31 -5.94 -4.33
C HIS A 197 -18.21 -5.84 -5.58
N GLY A 198 -17.64 -6.15 -6.74
CA GLY A 198 -18.31 -6.04 -8.05
C GLY A 198 -18.50 -4.62 -8.59
N LYS A 199 -18.13 -3.58 -7.82
CA LYS A 199 -18.19 -2.16 -8.22
C LYS A 199 -16.82 -1.58 -8.57
N ILE A 200 -15.74 -2.14 -8.02
CA ILE A 200 -14.37 -1.73 -8.31
C ILE A 200 -13.58 -2.89 -8.90
N ASN A 201 -12.55 -2.56 -9.67
CA ASN A 201 -11.58 -3.53 -10.19
C ASN A 201 -10.17 -3.02 -9.89
N VAL A 202 -9.25 -3.93 -9.64
CA VAL A 202 -7.86 -3.64 -9.29
C VAL A 202 -6.96 -3.91 -10.48
N TRP A 203 -6.50 -2.87 -11.14
CA TRP A 203 -5.49 -3.01 -12.19
C TRP A 203 -4.08 -3.14 -11.58
N PRO A 204 -3.22 -4.05 -12.07
CA PRO A 204 -3.40 -4.93 -13.23
C PRO A 204 -3.94 -6.34 -12.90
N PHE A 205 -4.37 -6.61 -11.69
CA PHE A 205 -4.73 -7.96 -11.24
C PHE A 205 -6.12 -8.40 -11.70
N GLU A 206 -7.02 -7.46 -11.95
CA GLU A 206 -8.37 -7.72 -12.43
C GLU A 206 -8.59 -7.02 -13.78
N HIS A 207 -9.39 -7.64 -14.65
CA HIS A 207 -9.75 -7.01 -15.90
C HIS A 207 -10.68 -5.81 -15.69
N LEU A 208 -10.33 -4.67 -16.28
CA LEU A 208 -11.21 -3.50 -16.27
C LEU A 208 -12.46 -3.82 -17.09
N LYS A 209 -13.61 -3.85 -16.45
CA LYS A 209 -14.89 -4.00 -17.13
C LYS A 209 -15.14 -2.72 -17.97
N ARG A 210 -15.36 -2.88 -19.29
CA ARG A 210 -15.85 -1.78 -20.09
C ARG A 210 -17.30 -1.47 -19.69
N PRO A 211 -17.73 -0.20 -19.65
CA PRO A 211 -19.15 0.10 -19.53
C PRO A 211 -19.88 -0.62 -20.65
N VAL A 212 -20.96 -1.29 -20.33
CA VAL A 212 -21.92 -1.74 -21.35
C VAL A 212 -22.51 -0.46 -21.91
N ALA A 213 -22.29 -0.23 -23.21
CA ALA A 213 -22.85 0.92 -23.93
C ALA A 213 -24.37 0.81 -23.98
#